data_3970a7de647ffe6cd5b77efa007e5d7d
#
_entry.id   3970a7de647ffe6cd5b77efa007e5d7d
#
_cell.length_a   1.000
_cell.length_b   1.000
_cell.length_c   1.000
_cell.angle_alpha   90.00
_cell.angle_beta   90.00
_cell.angle_gamma   90.00
#
_symmetry.space_group_name_H-M   'P 1'
#
loop_
_entity.id
_entity.type
_entity.pdbx_description
1 polymer ?
#
loop_
_entity_poly.entity_id
_entity_poly.type
_entity_poly.pdbx_seq_one_letter_code
_entity_poly.pdbx_strand_id
1 'polypeptide(L)'
;MGVPTGDQRDWMFADKYGIEKIVTICPVGKELKLEEMTCAYEEKEGMLVNSGEFTGMEMHKAMSAIMDKAEAEGFGKRRVNYRLRDWLISRQRYWGAPIPIIYCPHCGEVLVPEDQLPVRLPEDVSFTAGAKSPLATSEEFVHCKCPKCGADATRETDTMDTFLCSSWYYLRYTDAHNDKMPFDKELNNYWGPVDQYIGGIEHAILHLLYSRFFVKVLRDAGLVDYDEPFSNLLTQGMVIKDGAKMSKSLGNVVSPEEILSKYGADTARLFILFAAPPERELEWSDQGVEGSFRFLNRIWRIVQAFEAVLAQKVTEYDHSNLSEADKDLRRVLHSSIKKVTNDIETRFNFNTAISTMMELVNALYAYKEAAKEPNAGLIYEAISDLIKMMSPFVQHITEELWRGAIDANSSVHEQSWPECDEEALKVDNVEIVLQVNGKVRGRLTVPAEATKEELEKIAMADANVQAHIGDATVRKVICVPGRLVNIVAK
;
A
#
# COMPACT_ATOMS: atom_id res chain seq x y z
N MET A 1 23.97 -37.39 -3.67
CA MET A 1 25.36 -37.09 -3.26
C MET A 1 25.32 -36.96 -1.76
N GLY A 2 26.20 -37.63 -1.01
CA GLY A 2 26.35 -37.51 0.44
C GLY A 2 27.54 -36.60 0.75
N VAL A 3 27.37 -35.62 1.60
CA VAL A 3 28.41 -34.65 1.98
C VAL A 3 28.42 -34.39 3.48
N PRO A 4 28.73 -35.43 4.29
CA PRO A 4 28.49 -35.39 5.74
C PRO A 4 29.12 -34.23 6.49
N THR A 5 30.25 -33.69 6.02
CA THR A 5 30.91 -32.57 6.70
C THR A 5 30.42 -31.20 6.18
N GLY A 6 29.60 -31.18 5.13
CA GLY A 6 29.02 -29.95 4.54
C GLY A 6 27.51 -29.88 4.61
N ASP A 7 26.81 -30.88 5.10
CA ASP A 7 25.36 -30.92 5.28
C ASP A 7 25.02 -31.61 6.63
N GLN A 8 24.22 -30.94 7.44
CA GLN A 8 23.90 -31.40 8.79
C GLN A 8 23.05 -32.67 8.81
N ARG A 9 22.21 -32.92 7.83
CA ARG A 9 21.41 -34.14 7.74
C ARG A 9 22.29 -35.33 7.37
N ASP A 10 23.19 -35.13 6.41
CA ASP A 10 24.19 -36.15 6.04
C ASP A 10 25.16 -36.43 7.20
N TRP A 11 25.54 -35.40 7.98
CA TRP A 11 26.31 -35.55 9.21
C TRP A 11 25.62 -36.47 10.19
N MET A 12 24.36 -36.18 10.55
CA MET A 12 23.58 -36.99 11.50
C MET A 12 23.36 -38.42 10.97
N PHE A 13 23.18 -38.58 9.66
CA PHE A 13 23.05 -39.89 9.04
C PHE A 13 24.38 -40.70 9.15
N ALA A 14 25.50 -40.06 8.84
CA ALA A 14 26.81 -40.66 8.94
C ALA A 14 27.14 -41.11 10.39
N ASP A 15 26.82 -40.28 11.38
CA ASP A 15 26.97 -40.63 12.80
C ASP A 15 26.12 -41.83 13.18
N LYS A 16 24.85 -41.85 12.79
CA LYS A 16 23.92 -42.93 13.13
C LYS A 16 24.34 -44.27 12.56
N TYR A 17 24.93 -44.29 11.38
CA TYR A 17 25.30 -45.53 10.67
C TYR A 17 26.80 -45.82 10.66
N GLY A 18 27.62 -45.05 11.37
CA GLY A 18 29.06 -45.25 11.46
C GLY A 18 29.79 -45.04 10.11
N ILE A 19 29.30 -44.14 9.27
CA ILE A 19 29.90 -43.82 7.97
C ILE A 19 31.06 -42.86 8.18
N GLU A 20 32.21 -43.15 7.55
CA GLU A 20 33.37 -42.28 7.60
C GLU A 20 33.07 -40.88 7.04
N LYS A 21 33.54 -39.85 7.75
CA LYS A 21 33.39 -38.47 7.38
C LYS A 21 34.75 -37.90 6.98
N ILE A 22 34.80 -37.15 5.90
CA ILE A 22 36.00 -36.47 5.41
C ILE A 22 35.73 -34.98 5.34
N VAL A 23 36.53 -34.16 6.00
CA VAL A 23 36.42 -32.67 5.89
C VAL A 23 36.80 -32.24 4.48
N THR A 24 35.90 -31.61 3.79
CA THR A 24 36.08 -31.13 2.40
C THR A 24 36.10 -29.62 2.23
N ILE A 25 35.63 -28.87 3.23
CA ILE A 25 35.63 -27.42 3.25
C ILE A 25 36.08 -26.95 4.63
N CYS A 26 36.95 -25.94 4.66
CA CYS A 26 37.39 -25.28 5.89
C CYS A 26 37.18 -23.76 5.79
N PRO A 27 36.93 -23.04 6.90
CA PRO A 27 36.97 -21.57 6.92
C PRO A 27 38.32 -21.06 6.37
N VAL A 28 38.30 -19.86 5.77
CA VAL A 28 39.51 -19.22 5.27
C VAL A 28 40.51 -19.01 6.43
N GLY A 29 41.74 -19.56 6.27
CA GLY A 29 42.81 -19.42 7.25
C GLY A 29 42.66 -20.25 8.51
N LYS A 30 41.71 -21.20 8.57
CA LYS A 30 41.51 -22.12 9.69
C LYS A 30 41.34 -23.55 9.20
N GLU A 31 42.12 -24.45 9.76
CA GLU A 31 41.94 -25.90 9.51
C GLU A 31 40.88 -26.48 10.46
N LEU A 32 39.97 -27.29 9.92
CA LEU A 32 38.96 -28.02 10.70
C LEU A 32 39.45 -29.49 10.86
N LYS A 33 39.51 -29.93 12.10
CA LYS A 33 39.82 -31.32 12.43
C LYS A 33 38.53 -32.05 12.77
N LEU A 34 38.33 -33.22 12.15
CA LEU A 34 37.09 -33.97 12.30
C LEU A 34 36.80 -34.31 13.78
N GLU A 35 37.86 -34.58 14.57
CA GLU A 35 37.75 -34.93 16.00
C GLU A 35 37.23 -33.75 16.85
N GLU A 36 37.36 -32.51 16.34
CA GLU A 36 36.93 -31.28 17.02
C GLU A 36 35.55 -30.82 16.54
N MET A 37 35.00 -31.44 15.48
CA MET A 37 33.71 -31.06 14.91
C MET A 37 32.55 -31.77 15.62
N THR A 38 31.54 -31.02 16.00
CA THR A 38 30.30 -31.53 16.60
C THR A 38 29.10 -31.42 15.65
N CYS A 39 29.27 -30.78 14.52
CA CYS A 39 28.25 -30.59 13.49
C CYS A 39 28.91 -30.35 12.13
N ALA A 40 28.14 -30.41 11.06
CA ALA A 40 28.58 -30.05 9.72
C ALA A 40 28.96 -28.56 9.61
N TYR A 41 29.87 -28.23 8.72
CA TYR A 41 30.22 -26.87 8.34
C TYR A 41 29.36 -26.47 7.15
N GLU A 42 28.27 -25.74 7.40
CA GLU A 42 27.27 -25.33 6.39
C GLU A 42 27.42 -23.89 5.89
N GLU A 43 28.50 -23.22 6.31
CA GLU A 43 28.76 -21.86 5.85
C GLU A 43 29.01 -21.81 4.33
N LYS A 44 28.62 -20.74 3.70
CA LYS A 44 28.71 -20.55 2.24
C LYS A 44 30.06 -19.96 1.78
N GLU A 45 31.05 -19.96 2.65
CA GLU A 45 32.40 -19.43 2.38
C GLU A 45 33.44 -20.43 2.92
N GLY A 46 34.54 -20.58 2.23
CA GLY A 46 35.60 -21.46 2.67
C GLY A 46 36.56 -21.86 1.58
N MET A 47 37.55 -22.65 1.98
CA MET A 47 38.57 -23.26 1.10
C MET A 47 38.37 -24.76 1.03
N LEU A 48 38.47 -25.33 -0.16
CA LEU A 48 38.38 -26.77 -0.34
C LEU A 48 39.65 -27.44 0.19
N VAL A 49 39.44 -28.56 0.94
CA VAL A 49 40.50 -29.46 1.43
C VAL A 49 40.12 -30.91 1.06
N ASN A 50 41.06 -31.80 0.97
CA ASN A 50 40.82 -33.21 0.62
C ASN A 50 39.99 -33.42 -0.64
N SER A 51 40.11 -32.52 -1.60
CA SER A 51 39.25 -32.41 -2.81
C SER A 51 40.03 -32.62 -4.13
N GLY A 52 41.10 -33.39 -4.10
CA GLY A 52 41.96 -33.67 -5.24
C GLY A 52 42.54 -32.40 -5.86
N GLU A 53 42.38 -32.24 -7.15
CA GLU A 53 42.88 -31.06 -7.90
C GLU A 53 42.22 -29.75 -7.51
N PHE A 54 41.08 -29.77 -6.83
CA PHE A 54 40.38 -28.57 -6.37
C PHE A 54 40.79 -28.15 -4.97
N THR A 55 41.65 -28.93 -4.28
CA THR A 55 42.17 -28.59 -2.96
C THR A 55 42.91 -27.26 -2.98
N GLY A 56 42.61 -26.37 -2.01
CA GLY A 56 43.18 -25.04 -1.92
C GLY A 56 42.45 -24.00 -2.74
N MET A 57 41.36 -24.34 -3.44
CA MET A 57 40.49 -23.36 -4.12
C MET A 57 39.48 -22.77 -3.16
N GLU A 58 39.15 -21.50 -3.37
CA GLU A 58 37.99 -20.86 -2.74
C GLU A 58 36.71 -21.53 -3.25
N MET A 59 35.72 -21.72 -2.38
CA MET A 59 34.54 -22.56 -2.62
C MET A 59 33.77 -22.18 -3.89
N HIS A 60 33.51 -20.89 -4.13
CA HIS A 60 32.77 -20.48 -5.34
C HIS A 60 33.54 -20.69 -6.64
N LYS A 61 34.86 -20.48 -6.59
CA LYS A 61 35.75 -20.78 -7.73
C LYS A 61 35.82 -22.28 -7.99
N ALA A 62 35.89 -23.09 -6.92
CA ALA A 62 35.90 -24.52 -7.02
C ALA A 62 34.57 -25.05 -7.61
N MET A 63 33.41 -24.52 -7.20
CA MET A 63 32.11 -24.88 -7.78
C MET A 63 32.11 -24.70 -9.30
N SER A 64 32.63 -23.58 -9.80
CA SER A 64 32.72 -23.34 -11.24
C SER A 64 33.67 -24.32 -11.92
N ALA A 65 34.86 -24.51 -11.37
CA ALA A 65 35.87 -25.42 -11.92
C ALA A 65 35.41 -26.89 -11.96
N ILE A 66 34.68 -27.34 -10.93
CA ILE A 66 34.09 -28.69 -10.89
C ILE A 66 33.02 -28.85 -11.98
N MET A 67 32.19 -27.82 -12.19
CA MET A 67 31.18 -27.83 -13.26
C MET A 67 31.82 -27.83 -14.64
N ASP A 68 32.90 -27.04 -14.85
CA ASP A 68 33.67 -27.04 -16.10
C ASP A 68 34.25 -28.40 -16.42
N LYS A 69 34.84 -29.09 -15.41
CA LYS A 69 35.37 -30.43 -15.55
C LYS A 69 34.26 -31.45 -15.88
N ALA A 70 33.14 -31.37 -15.17
CA ALA A 70 32.02 -32.29 -15.40
C ALA A 70 31.49 -32.20 -16.85
N GLU A 71 31.43 -30.99 -17.40
CA GLU A 71 31.04 -30.78 -18.79
C GLU A 71 32.10 -31.25 -19.77
N ALA A 72 33.37 -30.96 -19.54
CA ALA A 72 34.48 -31.37 -20.38
C ALA A 72 34.66 -32.90 -20.46
N GLU A 73 34.48 -33.56 -19.37
CA GLU A 73 34.60 -35.06 -19.26
C GLU A 73 33.27 -35.78 -19.59
N GLY A 74 32.18 -35.04 -19.79
CA GLY A 74 30.90 -35.59 -20.22
C GLY A 74 30.07 -36.34 -19.18
N PHE A 75 30.44 -36.27 -17.87
CA PHE A 75 29.68 -36.91 -16.80
C PHE A 75 28.65 -36.01 -16.11
N GLY A 76 28.58 -34.71 -16.49
CA GLY A 76 27.61 -33.75 -15.99
C GLY A 76 27.40 -32.59 -16.95
N LYS A 77 26.41 -31.75 -16.65
CA LYS A 77 26.17 -30.49 -17.33
C LYS A 77 25.58 -29.47 -16.39
N ARG A 78 25.89 -28.20 -16.60
CA ARG A 78 25.23 -27.10 -15.90
C ARG A 78 23.74 -27.07 -16.18
N ARG A 79 22.97 -26.84 -15.15
CA ARG A 79 21.53 -26.64 -15.25
C ARG A 79 21.09 -25.50 -14.37
N VAL A 80 20.31 -24.60 -14.92
CA VAL A 80 19.63 -23.54 -14.15
C VAL A 80 18.31 -24.10 -13.63
N ASN A 81 18.15 -24.10 -12.31
CA ASN A 81 16.88 -24.41 -11.66
C ASN A 81 16.29 -23.14 -11.10
N TYR A 82 15.11 -22.77 -11.55
CA TYR A 82 14.39 -21.64 -11.00
C TYR A 82 13.78 -22.00 -9.65
N ARG A 83 13.77 -21.06 -8.71
CA ARG A 83 13.08 -21.22 -7.42
C ARG A 83 11.57 -21.08 -7.54
N LEU A 84 11.11 -20.39 -8.59
CA LEU A 84 9.70 -20.26 -8.91
C LEU A 84 9.19 -21.62 -9.40
N ARG A 85 8.07 -22.08 -8.79
CA ARG A 85 7.39 -23.30 -9.24
C ARG A 85 6.53 -22.98 -10.46
N ASP A 86 6.36 -23.97 -11.34
CA ASP A 86 5.46 -23.88 -12.48
C ASP A 86 4.03 -23.58 -12.03
N TRP A 87 3.37 -22.68 -12.74
CA TRP A 87 1.94 -22.44 -12.55
C TRP A 87 1.16 -23.52 -13.30
N LEU A 88 0.68 -24.52 -12.55
CA LEU A 88 -0.17 -25.56 -13.11
C LEU A 88 -1.57 -24.98 -13.31
N ILE A 89 -2.01 -24.95 -14.58
CA ILE A 89 -3.25 -24.26 -14.98
C ILE A 89 -4.47 -25.13 -14.74
N SER A 90 -4.40 -26.44 -14.96
CA SER A 90 -5.55 -27.37 -14.87
C SER A 90 -6.12 -27.51 -13.47
N ARG A 91 -7.45 -27.44 -13.36
CA ARG A 91 -8.22 -27.69 -12.14
C ARG A 91 -9.39 -28.62 -12.42
N GLN A 92 -9.58 -29.60 -11.55
CA GLN A 92 -10.73 -30.51 -11.55
C GLN A 92 -11.89 -29.87 -10.80
N ARG A 93 -12.36 -28.72 -11.30
CA ARG A 93 -13.42 -27.90 -10.71
C ARG A 93 -14.41 -27.44 -11.77
N TYR A 94 -15.67 -27.29 -11.38
CA TYR A 94 -16.70 -26.75 -12.28
C TYR A 94 -16.45 -25.27 -12.58
N TRP A 95 -16.17 -24.48 -11.54
CA TRP A 95 -15.98 -23.04 -11.69
C TRP A 95 -14.60 -22.69 -12.23
N GLY A 96 -14.57 -22.21 -13.44
CA GLY A 96 -13.37 -21.81 -14.19
C GLY A 96 -13.63 -21.80 -15.69
N ALA A 97 -12.71 -21.25 -16.47
CA ALA A 97 -12.79 -21.32 -17.92
C ALA A 97 -12.43 -22.74 -18.40
N PRO A 98 -13.27 -23.43 -19.18
CA PRO A 98 -12.93 -24.72 -19.74
C PRO A 98 -11.69 -24.63 -20.64
N ILE A 99 -10.82 -25.62 -20.57
CA ILE A 99 -9.63 -25.70 -21.42
C ILE A 99 -10.05 -26.11 -22.85
N PRO A 100 -9.77 -25.30 -23.89
CA PRO A 100 -10.31 -25.49 -25.24
C PRO A 100 -9.53 -26.54 -26.04
N ILE A 101 -9.42 -27.77 -25.51
CA ILE A 101 -8.69 -28.89 -26.14
C ILE A 101 -9.65 -30.06 -26.37
N ILE A 102 -9.47 -30.73 -27.50
CA ILE A 102 -10.16 -31.95 -27.90
C ILE A 102 -9.11 -33.05 -28.11
N TYR A 103 -9.33 -34.20 -27.53
CA TYR A 103 -8.50 -35.40 -27.69
C TYR A 103 -9.10 -36.32 -28.77
N CYS A 104 -8.41 -36.42 -29.90
CA CYS A 104 -8.82 -37.29 -30.97
C CYS A 104 -7.91 -38.51 -31.08
N PRO A 105 -8.44 -39.75 -31.17
CA PRO A 105 -7.61 -40.95 -31.29
C PRO A 105 -6.71 -40.98 -32.55
N HIS A 106 -7.06 -40.22 -33.58
CA HIS A 106 -6.31 -40.16 -34.83
C HIS A 106 -5.41 -38.93 -34.95
N CYS A 107 -5.86 -37.77 -34.44
CA CYS A 107 -5.16 -36.50 -34.62
C CYS A 107 -4.37 -36.06 -33.38
N GLY A 108 -4.53 -36.76 -32.27
CA GLY A 108 -3.96 -36.35 -30.97
C GLY A 108 -4.71 -35.14 -30.38
N GLU A 109 -3.97 -34.23 -29.75
CA GLU A 109 -4.49 -32.99 -29.22
C GLU A 109 -4.87 -31.99 -30.30
N VAL A 110 -6.09 -31.49 -30.28
CA VAL A 110 -6.66 -30.57 -31.26
C VAL A 110 -7.32 -29.40 -30.53
N LEU A 111 -7.02 -28.19 -30.99
CA LEU A 111 -7.69 -27.00 -30.41
C LEU A 111 -9.16 -26.93 -30.85
N VAL A 112 -10.00 -26.43 -29.97
CA VAL A 112 -11.37 -26.03 -30.35
C VAL A 112 -11.27 -24.90 -31.37
N PRO A 113 -11.96 -24.96 -32.52
CA PRO A 113 -11.94 -23.88 -33.51
C PRO A 113 -12.47 -22.56 -32.93
N GLU A 114 -11.95 -21.45 -33.47
CA GLU A 114 -12.31 -20.09 -32.95
C GLU A 114 -13.80 -19.79 -33.08
N ASP A 115 -14.46 -20.26 -34.13
CA ASP A 115 -15.89 -20.12 -34.39
C ASP A 115 -16.78 -20.92 -33.38
N GLN A 116 -16.16 -21.82 -32.59
CA GLN A 116 -16.80 -22.58 -31.53
C GLN A 116 -16.46 -22.06 -30.11
N LEU A 117 -15.74 -20.95 -30.02
CA LEU A 117 -15.46 -20.29 -28.75
C LEU A 117 -16.59 -19.30 -28.40
N PRO A 118 -16.85 -19.07 -27.11
CA PRO A 118 -16.24 -19.70 -25.93
C PRO A 118 -16.79 -21.13 -25.68
N VAL A 119 -15.94 -22.03 -25.17
CA VAL A 119 -16.43 -23.31 -24.65
C VAL A 119 -17.27 -23.04 -23.39
N ARG A 120 -18.56 -23.38 -23.44
CA ARG A 120 -19.51 -23.12 -22.35
C ARG A 120 -19.48 -24.25 -21.34
N LEU A 121 -19.66 -23.89 -20.05
CA LEU A 121 -19.83 -24.88 -18.98
C LEU A 121 -21.15 -25.63 -19.18
N PRO A 122 -21.16 -26.99 -19.04
CA PRO A 122 -22.39 -27.76 -19.09
C PRO A 122 -23.27 -27.56 -17.83
N GLU A 123 -24.59 -27.58 -17.99
CA GLU A 123 -25.52 -27.39 -16.88
C GLU A 123 -25.97 -28.72 -16.25
N ASP A 124 -25.75 -29.84 -16.93
CA ASP A 124 -26.15 -31.20 -16.58
C ASP A 124 -25.11 -31.98 -15.76
N VAL A 125 -24.28 -31.26 -14.98
CA VAL A 125 -23.21 -31.86 -14.19
C VAL A 125 -23.65 -32.40 -12.84
N SER A 126 -22.97 -33.42 -12.36
CA SER A 126 -23.14 -33.99 -11.03
C SER A 126 -21.92 -33.71 -10.13
N PHE A 127 -22.19 -33.23 -8.92
CA PHE A 127 -21.14 -32.97 -7.89
C PHE A 127 -21.06 -34.15 -6.95
N THR A 128 -20.29 -35.17 -7.33
CA THR A 128 -20.14 -36.39 -6.52
C THR A 128 -18.75 -36.37 -5.83
N ALA A 129 -18.72 -36.64 -4.55
CA ALA A 129 -17.49 -36.75 -3.80
C ALA A 129 -16.56 -37.82 -4.40
N GLY A 130 -15.33 -37.45 -4.73
CA GLY A 130 -14.32 -38.35 -5.33
C GLY A 130 -14.35 -38.43 -6.86
N ALA A 131 -15.24 -37.72 -7.56
CA ALA A 131 -15.21 -37.57 -9.01
C ALA A 131 -13.95 -36.78 -9.45
N LYS A 132 -13.34 -37.18 -10.58
CA LYS A 132 -12.13 -36.50 -11.10
C LYS A 132 -12.41 -35.04 -11.46
N SER A 133 -13.46 -34.79 -12.21
CA SER A 133 -13.94 -33.45 -12.58
C SER A 133 -15.46 -33.45 -12.72
N PRO A 134 -16.19 -32.42 -12.29
CA PRO A 134 -17.63 -32.31 -12.53
C PRO A 134 -18.00 -32.31 -14.01
N LEU A 135 -17.19 -31.69 -14.87
CA LEU A 135 -17.43 -31.65 -16.33
C LEU A 135 -17.41 -33.05 -16.95
N ALA A 136 -16.63 -33.97 -16.40
CA ALA A 136 -16.55 -35.35 -16.86
C ALA A 136 -17.83 -36.13 -16.63
N THR A 137 -18.80 -35.62 -15.88
CA THR A 137 -20.12 -36.25 -15.64
C THR A 137 -21.17 -35.91 -16.68
N SER A 138 -20.91 -34.91 -17.55
CA SER A 138 -21.79 -34.55 -18.66
C SER A 138 -21.35 -35.26 -19.94
N GLU A 139 -22.12 -36.26 -20.36
CA GLU A 139 -21.88 -37.02 -21.59
C GLU A 139 -21.93 -36.11 -22.83
N GLU A 140 -22.84 -35.15 -22.86
CA GLU A 140 -22.98 -34.17 -23.96
C GLU A 140 -21.77 -33.28 -24.08
N PHE A 141 -21.18 -32.86 -22.96
CA PHE A 141 -19.98 -32.05 -22.95
C PHE A 141 -18.74 -32.83 -23.35
N VAL A 142 -18.59 -34.05 -22.84
CA VAL A 142 -17.37 -34.88 -23.03
C VAL A 142 -17.27 -35.34 -24.48
N HIS A 143 -18.33 -35.83 -25.05
CA HIS A 143 -18.31 -36.44 -26.39
C HIS A 143 -18.51 -35.40 -27.49
N CYS A 144 -17.56 -35.35 -28.44
CA CYS A 144 -17.60 -34.42 -29.56
C CYS A 144 -17.03 -35.05 -30.83
N LYS A 145 -17.13 -34.35 -31.95
CA LYS A 145 -16.42 -34.69 -33.17
C LYS A 145 -15.11 -33.93 -33.29
N CYS A 146 -14.09 -34.62 -33.80
CA CYS A 146 -12.82 -33.98 -34.05
C CYS A 146 -12.97 -32.95 -35.20
N PRO A 147 -12.60 -31.68 -35.03
CA PRO A 147 -12.74 -30.66 -36.06
C PRO A 147 -11.78 -30.87 -37.24
N LYS A 148 -10.71 -31.68 -37.06
CA LYS A 148 -9.76 -31.99 -38.14
C LYS A 148 -10.21 -33.16 -39.02
N CYS A 149 -10.70 -34.26 -38.45
CA CYS A 149 -10.96 -35.48 -39.19
C CYS A 149 -12.37 -36.02 -39.09
N GLY A 150 -13.24 -35.39 -38.26
CA GLY A 150 -14.64 -35.80 -38.07
C GLY A 150 -14.87 -37.06 -37.21
N ALA A 151 -13.79 -37.73 -36.77
CA ALA A 151 -13.90 -38.92 -35.91
C ALA A 151 -14.44 -38.57 -34.51
N ASP A 152 -14.96 -39.59 -33.80
CA ASP A 152 -15.32 -39.43 -32.40
C ASP A 152 -14.12 -39.04 -31.55
N ALA A 153 -14.33 -38.09 -30.69
CA ALA A 153 -13.29 -37.47 -29.88
C ALA A 153 -13.88 -37.06 -28.50
N THR A 154 -13.01 -36.71 -27.57
CA THR A 154 -13.42 -36.26 -26.22
C THR A 154 -12.86 -34.88 -25.93
N ARG A 155 -13.67 -34.02 -25.26
CA ARG A 155 -13.20 -32.72 -24.76
C ARG A 155 -12.38 -32.89 -23.51
N GLU A 156 -11.45 -31.93 -23.29
CA GLU A 156 -10.85 -31.74 -21.98
C GLU A 156 -11.92 -31.38 -20.97
N THR A 157 -11.86 -32.02 -19.80
CA THR A 157 -12.83 -31.85 -18.71
C THR A 157 -12.33 -31.02 -17.54
N ASP A 158 -11.07 -30.59 -17.59
CA ASP A 158 -10.51 -29.67 -16.63
C ASP A 158 -10.88 -28.22 -16.97
N THR A 159 -11.01 -27.40 -15.97
CA THR A 159 -11.09 -25.95 -16.09
C THR A 159 -9.75 -25.32 -15.79
N MET A 160 -9.55 -24.09 -16.21
CA MET A 160 -8.37 -23.31 -15.87
C MET A 160 -8.46 -22.80 -14.43
N ASP A 161 -7.32 -22.62 -13.79
CA ASP A 161 -7.19 -21.92 -12.51
C ASP A 161 -7.92 -20.57 -12.55
N THR A 162 -8.69 -20.26 -11.50
CA THR A 162 -9.45 -19.01 -11.43
C THR A 162 -8.57 -17.75 -11.49
N PHE A 163 -7.30 -17.86 -11.09
CA PHE A 163 -6.33 -16.77 -11.29
C PHE A 163 -6.05 -16.45 -12.74
N LEU A 164 -6.27 -17.38 -13.67
CA LEU A 164 -6.16 -17.06 -15.09
C LEU A 164 -7.20 -15.98 -15.48
N CYS A 165 -8.44 -16.15 -15.08
CA CYS A 165 -9.50 -15.18 -15.35
C CYS A 165 -9.24 -13.85 -14.64
N SER A 166 -8.83 -13.87 -13.36
CA SER A 166 -8.55 -12.66 -12.59
C SER A 166 -7.29 -11.93 -13.05
N SER A 167 -6.39 -12.58 -13.79
CA SER A 167 -5.14 -11.99 -14.25
C SER A 167 -5.32 -10.93 -15.35
N TRP A 168 -6.48 -10.88 -15.98
CA TRP A 168 -6.74 -9.95 -17.09
C TRP A 168 -8.10 -9.23 -17.00
N TYR A 169 -8.81 -9.32 -15.86
CA TYR A 169 -10.13 -8.73 -15.70
C TYR A 169 -10.15 -7.22 -16.01
N TYR A 170 -9.10 -6.49 -15.60
CA TYR A 170 -8.97 -5.05 -15.86
C TYR A 170 -8.84 -4.73 -17.35
N LEU A 171 -8.27 -5.62 -18.16
CA LEU A 171 -8.25 -5.49 -19.62
C LEU A 171 -9.67 -5.67 -20.18
N ARG A 172 -10.39 -6.69 -19.72
CA ARG A 172 -11.78 -6.92 -20.14
C ARG A 172 -12.70 -5.74 -19.80
N TYR A 173 -12.46 -5.07 -18.70
CA TYR A 173 -13.27 -3.91 -18.27
C TYR A 173 -13.22 -2.75 -19.25
N THR A 174 -12.14 -2.59 -20.02
CA THR A 174 -12.03 -1.52 -21.03
C THR A 174 -13.00 -1.71 -22.19
N ASP A 175 -13.47 -2.95 -22.42
CA ASP A 175 -14.37 -3.30 -23.52
C ASP A 175 -15.27 -4.49 -23.14
N ALA A 176 -16.03 -4.32 -22.05
CA ALA A 176 -16.77 -5.39 -21.40
C ALA A 176 -17.89 -6.00 -22.25
N HIS A 177 -18.42 -5.28 -23.22
CA HIS A 177 -19.53 -5.69 -24.07
C HIS A 177 -19.10 -6.24 -25.46
N ASN A 178 -17.79 -6.36 -25.70
CA ASN A 178 -17.29 -6.93 -26.94
C ASN A 178 -17.61 -8.43 -27.00
N ASP A 179 -18.35 -8.84 -28.01
CA ASP A 179 -18.76 -10.25 -28.23
C ASP A 179 -17.89 -10.98 -29.28
N LYS A 180 -16.93 -10.27 -29.91
CA LYS A 180 -16.08 -10.80 -30.98
C LYS A 180 -14.65 -11.10 -30.53
N MET A 181 -14.12 -10.34 -29.57
CA MET A 181 -12.76 -10.48 -29.08
C MET A 181 -12.70 -10.19 -27.58
N PRO A 182 -11.63 -10.58 -26.88
CA PRO A 182 -11.47 -10.34 -25.44
C PRO A 182 -11.60 -8.86 -25.06
N PHE A 183 -11.05 -7.98 -25.86
CA PHE A 183 -11.12 -6.53 -25.77
C PHE A 183 -10.55 -5.91 -27.06
N ASP A 184 -10.93 -4.66 -27.34
CA ASP A 184 -10.32 -3.88 -28.40
C ASP A 184 -8.95 -3.35 -27.98
N LYS A 185 -7.94 -3.50 -28.84
CA LYS A 185 -6.56 -3.12 -28.54
C LYS A 185 -6.40 -1.61 -28.34
N GLU A 186 -7.07 -0.79 -29.16
CA GLU A 186 -6.93 0.67 -29.10
C GLU A 186 -7.57 1.21 -27.82
N LEU A 187 -8.76 0.71 -27.46
CA LEU A 187 -9.40 1.04 -26.20
C LEU A 187 -8.55 0.62 -25.00
N ASN A 188 -7.96 -0.56 -25.07
CA ASN A 188 -7.11 -1.05 -23.98
C ASN A 188 -5.84 -0.22 -23.83
N ASN A 189 -5.18 0.14 -24.93
CA ASN A 189 -3.99 1.00 -24.89
C ASN A 189 -4.30 2.44 -24.46
N TYR A 190 -5.52 2.92 -24.68
CA TYR A 190 -5.97 4.22 -24.18
C TYR A 190 -6.15 4.24 -22.65
N TRP A 191 -6.75 3.19 -22.08
CA TRP A 191 -7.01 3.10 -20.64
C TRP A 191 -5.88 2.46 -19.82
N GLY A 192 -5.02 1.70 -20.47
CA GLY A 192 -3.91 1.00 -19.82
C GLY A 192 -2.54 1.65 -20.03
N PRO A 193 -1.56 1.31 -19.20
CA PRO A 193 -1.68 0.50 -17.98
C PRO A 193 -2.52 1.21 -16.89
N VAL A 194 -3.02 0.44 -15.92
CA VAL A 194 -3.81 1.00 -14.78
C VAL A 194 -2.96 1.98 -13.98
N ASP A 195 -3.45 3.20 -13.77
CA ASP A 195 -2.69 4.27 -13.12
C ASP A 195 -2.34 3.96 -11.66
N GLN A 196 -3.32 3.48 -10.88
CA GLN A 196 -3.15 3.13 -9.48
C GLN A 196 -3.84 1.81 -9.17
N TYR A 197 -3.08 0.82 -8.73
CA TYR A 197 -3.59 -0.49 -8.32
C TYR A 197 -3.45 -0.68 -6.82
N ILE A 198 -4.50 -1.19 -6.16
CA ILE A 198 -4.56 -1.32 -4.70
C ILE A 198 -4.99 -2.74 -4.35
N GLY A 199 -4.26 -3.40 -3.46
CA GLY A 199 -4.59 -4.75 -3.02
C GLY A 199 -3.75 -5.22 -1.85
N GLY A 200 -4.09 -6.39 -1.29
CA GLY A 200 -3.34 -7.00 -0.19
C GLY A 200 -1.96 -7.48 -0.62
N ILE A 201 -1.00 -7.38 0.29
CA ILE A 201 0.39 -7.80 0.05
C ILE A 201 0.52 -9.30 -0.30
N GLU A 202 -0.42 -10.13 0.14
CA GLU A 202 -0.45 -11.56 -0.17
C GLU A 202 -0.56 -11.86 -1.67
N HIS A 203 -1.10 -10.93 -2.45
CA HIS A 203 -1.22 -11.06 -3.90
C HIS A 203 0.09 -10.87 -4.66
N ALA A 204 1.18 -10.44 -4.01
CA ALA A 204 2.47 -10.25 -4.66
C ALA A 204 2.99 -11.53 -5.35
N ILE A 205 2.74 -12.69 -4.75
CA ILE A 205 3.12 -14.01 -5.27
C ILE A 205 1.97 -14.78 -5.94
N LEU A 206 0.79 -14.17 -6.07
CA LEU A 206 -0.42 -14.76 -6.65
C LEU A 206 -0.90 -13.89 -7.82
N HIS A 207 -1.99 -13.16 -7.62
CA HIS A 207 -2.65 -12.36 -8.65
C HIS A 207 -1.71 -11.36 -9.34
N LEU A 208 -0.88 -10.63 -8.61
CA LEU A 208 0.03 -9.64 -9.20
C LEU A 208 1.08 -10.29 -10.10
N LEU A 209 1.67 -11.41 -9.66
CA LEU A 209 2.63 -12.15 -10.44
C LEU A 209 2.00 -12.67 -11.75
N TYR A 210 0.80 -13.24 -11.65
CA TYR A 210 0.10 -13.80 -12.80
C TYR A 210 -0.38 -12.70 -13.76
N SER A 211 -0.87 -11.57 -13.26
CA SER A 211 -1.27 -10.42 -14.09
C SER A 211 -0.09 -9.88 -14.90
N ARG A 212 1.07 -9.73 -14.27
CA ARG A 212 2.30 -9.29 -14.93
C ARG A 212 2.75 -10.27 -16.02
N PHE A 213 2.73 -11.57 -15.71
CA PHE A 213 3.04 -12.60 -16.68
C PHE A 213 2.05 -12.58 -17.84
N PHE A 214 0.75 -12.47 -17.56
CA PHE A 214 -0.31 -12.49 -18.55
C PHE A 214 -0.21 -11.32 -19.53
N VAL A 215 0.06 -10.10 -19.04
CA VAL A 215 0.29 -8.93 -19.89
C VAL A 215 1.47 -9.14 -20.83
N LYS A 216 2.58 -9.75 -20.37
CA LYS A 216 3.72 -10.04 -21.23
C LYS A 216 3.37 -11.03 -22.34
N VAL A 217 2.56 -12.05 -22.05
CA VAL A 217 2.04 -13.00 -23.05
C VAL A 217 1.14 -12.29 -24.07
N LEU A 218 0.24 -11.43 -23.59
CA LEU A 218 -0.67 -10.68 -24.48
C LEU A 218 0.09 -9.66 -25.36
N ARG A 219 1.13 -9.01 -24.81
CA ARG A 219 2.02 -8.15 -25.60
C ARG A 219 2.72 -8.94 -26.69
N ASP A 220 3.29 -10.09 -26.36
CA ASP A 220 3.98 -10.95 -27.33
C ASP A 220 3.01 -11.47 -28.42
N ALA A 221 1.73 -11.61 -28.07
CA ALA A 221 0.64 -11.89 -29.00
C ALA A 221 0.14 -10.65 -29.78
N GLY A 222 0.66 -9.46 -29.50
CA GLY A 222 0.29 -8.22 -30.18
C GLY A 222 -1.04 -7.60 -29.74
N LEU A 223 -1.61 -8.05 -28.61
CA LEU A 223 -2.91 -7.61 -28.09
C LEU A 223 -2.83 -6.36 -27.20
N VAL A 224 -1.67 -6.08 -26.61
CA VAL A 224 -1.37 -4.86 -25.83
C VAL A 224 0.02 -4.36 -26.20
N ASP A 225 0.33 -3.08 -25.92
CA ASP A 225 1.61 -2.45 -26.28
C ASP A 225 2.48 -2.09 -25.07
N TYR A 226 2.13 -2.54 -23.86
CA TYR A 226 2.87 -2.28 -22.63
C TYR A 226 3.27 -3.58 -21.92
N ASP A 227 4.30 -3.48 -21.06
CA ASP A 227 4.95 -4.63 -20.40
C ASP A 227 4.42 -4.90 -18.99
N GLU A 228 3.92 -3.87 -18.32
CA GLU A 228 3.46 -3.95 -16.95
C GLU A 228 2.01 -3.48 -16.85
N PRO A 229 1.14 -4.21 -16.14
CA PRO A 229 -0.27 -3.90 -16.08
C PRO A 229 -0.61 -2.68 -15.22
N PHE A 230 0.26 -2.33 -14.26
CA PHE A 230 0.01 -1.31 -13.23
C PHE A 230 1.17 -0.32 -13.18
N SER A 231 0.86 0.99 -13.34
CA SER A 231 1.85 2.07 -13.24
C SER A 231 2.31 2.29 -11.81
N ASN A 232 1.36 2.26 -10.86
CA ASN A 232 1.62 2.37 -9.43
C ASN A 232 0.89 1.27 -8.68
N LEU A 233 1.55 0.76 -7.64
CA LEU A 233 1.01 -0.27 -6.76
C LEU A 233 1.04 0.19 -5.31
N LEU A 234 -0.11 0.16 -4.65
CA LEU A 234 -0.24 0.29 -3.21
C LEU A 234 -0.59 -1.07 -2.60
N THR A 235 0.33 -1.65 -1.83
CA THR A 235 0.09 -2.90 -1.11
C THR A 235 -0.46 -2.60 0.27
N GLN A 236 -1.67 -3.10 0.55
CA GLN A 236 -2.32 -2.92 1.84
C GLN A 236 -1.77 -3.87 2.89
N GLY A 237 -1.56 -3.35 4.11
CA GLY A 237 -1.23 -4.13 5.29
C GLY A 237 -2.39 -5.02 5.74
N MET A 238 -2.09 -6.00 6.57
CA MET A 238 -3.09 -6.90 7.12
C MET A 238 -3.91 -6.20 8.21
N VAL A 239 -5.20 -6.52 8.28
CA VAL A 239 -6.04 -6.16 9.44
C VAL A 239 -5.95 -7.29 10.45
N ILE A 240 -5.49 -6.96 11.65
CA ILE A 240 -5.33 -7.87 12.78
C ILE A 240 -6.26 -7.49 13.93
N LYS A 241 -6.60 -8.43 14.78
CA LYS A 241 -7.34 -8.19 16.01
C LYS A 241 -6.79 -9.08 17.13
N ASP A 242 -6.57 -8.49 18.29
CA ASP A 242 -5.98 -9.15 19.44
C ASP A 242 -4.57 -9.74 19.12
N GLY A 243 -3.77 -8.98 18.37
CA GLY A 243 -2.42 -9.37 17.97
C GLY A 243 -2.32 -10.52 16.95
N ALA A 244 -3.44 -10.94 16.34
CA ALA A 244 -3.47 -12.04 15.39
C ALA A 244 -4.29 -11.70 14.13
N LYS A 245 -3.94 -12.35 13.00
CA LYS A 245 -4.74 -12.28 11.79
C LYS A 245 -6.17 -12.75 12.07
N MET A 246 -7.16 -11.98 11.62
CA MET A 246 -8.57 -12.37 11.76
C MET A 246 -8.85 -13.71 11.08
N SER A 247 -9.44 -14.64 11.82
CA SER A 247 -9.86 -15.93 11.29
C SER A 247 -11.07 -16.48 12.03
N LYS A 248 -11.92 -17.23 11.31
CA LYS A 248 -13.09 -17.87 11.91
C LYS A 248 -12.69 -18.87 13.01
N SER A 249 -11.57 -19.54 12.87
CA SER A 249 -11.05 -20.52 13.84
C SER A 249 -10.60 -19.88 15.15
N LEU A 250 -10.14 -18.64 15.14
CA LEU A 250 -9.76 -17.87 16.33
C LEU A 250 -10.94 -17.11 16.94
N GLY A 251 -12.05 -16.97 16.22
CA GLY A 251 -13.21 -16.22 16.68
C GLY A 251 -13.01 -14.71 16.79
N ASN A 252 -11.93 -14.18 16.22
CA ASN A 252 -11.56 -12.76 16.27
C ASN A 252 -11.99 -11.97 15.02
N VAL A 253 -12.93 -12.49 14.23
CA VAL A 253 -13.46 -11.82 13.04
C VAL A 253 -14.42 -10.73 13.46
N VAL A 254 -14.26 -9.55 12.85
CA VAL A 254 -15.21 -8.45 12.96
C VAL A 254 -16.14 -8.47 11.76
N SER A 255 -17.46 -8.53 12.02
CA SER A 255 -18.45 -8.45 10.94
C SER A 255 -18.63 -7.00 10.49
N PRO A 256 -18.45 -6.70 9.20
CA PRO A 256 -18.79 -5.38 8.65
C PRO A 256 -20.24 -4.98 8.93
N GLU A 257 -21.18 -5.93 8.86
CA GLU A 257 -22.62 -5.71 9.11
C GLU A 257 -22.90 -5.13 10.52
N GLU A 258 -22.22 -5.65 11.54
CA GLU A 258 -22.37 -5.16 12.92
C GLU A 258 -21.92 -3.71 13.05
N ILE A 259 -20.79 -3.37 12.40
CA ILE A 259 -20.27 -2.00 12.41
C ILE A 259 -21.18 -1.07 11.62
N LEU A 260 -21.59 -1.48 10.42
CA LEU A 260 -22.45 -0.69 9.56
C LEU A 260 -23.80 -0.39 10.20
N SER A 261 -24.43 -1.39 10.85
CA SER A 261 -25.71 -1.21 11.52
C SER A 261 -25.64 -0.33 12.77
N LYS A 262 -24.54 -0.38 13.51
CA LYS A 262 -24.37 0.38 14.76
C LYS A 262 -23.84 1.80 14.56
N TYR A 263 -22.88 1.98 13.66
CA TYR A 263 -22.13 3.21 13.51
C TYR A 263 -22.22 3.85 12.12
N GLY A 264 -22.72 3.14 11.13
CA GLY A 264 -22.79 3.57 9.75
C GLY A 264 -21.49 3.38 8.95
N ALA A 265 -21.62 3.46 7.63
CA ALA A 265 -20.51 3.23 6.70
C ALA A 265 -19.36 4.24 6.84
N ASP A 266 -19.70 5.51 7.00
CA ASP A 266 -18.70 6.59 7.11
C ASP A 266 -17.80 6.43 8.34
N THR A 267 -18.35 5.91 9.45
CA THR A 267 -17.54 5.63 10.65
C THR A 267 -16.54 4.51 10.40
N ALA A 268 -16.96 3.44 9.75
CA ALA A 268 -16.08 2.32 9.39
C ALA A 268 -14.97 2.76 8.45
N ARG A 269 -15.31 3.52 7.40
CA ARG A 269 -14.36 4.08 6.44
C ARG A 269 -13.35 5.00 7.12
N LEU A 270 -13.83 5.93 7.93
CA LEU A 270 -12.97 6.88 8.65
C LEU A 270 -11.99 6.15 9.59
N PHE A 271 -12.48 5.16 10.34
CA PHE A 271 -11.63 4.39 11.24
C PHE A 271 -10.51 3.67 10.48
N ILE A 272 -10.83 2.96 9.40
CA ILE A 272 -9.82 2.19 8.61
C ILE A 272 -8.75 3.13 8.06
N LEU A 273 -9.13 4.29 7.53
CA LEU A 273 -8.20 5.24 6.93
C LEU A 273 -7.41 6.05 7.97
N PHE A 274 -7.94 6.15 9.21
CA PHE A 274 -7.29 6.89 10.29
C PHE A 274 -6.35 6.03 11.15
N ALA A 275 -6.66 4.75 11.33
CA ALA A 275 -5.99 3.90 12.32
C ALA A 275 -4.51 3.62 11.98
N ALA A 276 -4.17 3.53 10.70
CA ALA A 276 -2.80 3.29 10.24
C ALA A 276 -2.59 3.78 8.80
N PRO A 277 -1.34 4.06 8.39
CA PRO A 277 -1.01 4.17 6.97
C PRO A 277 -1.41 2.89 6.22
N PRO A 278 -1.92 2.97 4.99
CA PRO A 278 -2.50 1.82 4.29
C PRO A 278 -1.53 0.66 4.06
N GLU A 279 -0.24 0.91 4.01
CA GLU A 279 0.81 -0.12 3.83
C GLU A 279 1.16 -0.88 5.12
N ARG A 280 0.71 -0.39 6.27
CA ARG A 280 1.01 -0.99 7.57
C ARG A 280 -0.11 -1.87 8.07
N GLU A 281 0.23 -2.79 8.97
CA GLU A 281 -0.77 -3.55 9.71
C GLU A 281 -1.68 -2.61 10.50
N LEU A 282 -2.98 -2.90 10.45
CA LEU A 282 -4.00 -2.19 11.18
C LEU A 282 -4.50 -3.10 12.33
N GLU A 283 -4.28 -2.69 13.57
CA GLU A 283 -4.90 -3.32 14.73
C GLU A 283 -6.34 -2.81 14.89
N TRP A 284 -7.31 -3.73 14.82
CA TRP A 284 -8.71 -3.39 15.01
C TRP A 284 -8.98 -2.96 16.46
N SER A 285 -9.62 -1.80 16.63
CA SER A 285 -9.98 -1.23 17.91
C SER A 285 -11.42 -0.74 17.93
N ASP A 286 -12.27 -1.36 18.74
CA ASP A 286 -13.66 -0.94 18.92
C ASP A 286 -13.74 0.48 19.52
N GLN A 287 -12.80 0.86 20.39
CA GLN A 287 -12.67 2.22 20.93
C GLN A 287 -12.30 3.24 19.83
N GLY A 288 -11.46 2.83 18.88
CA GLY A 288 -11.09 3.64 17.71
C GLY A 288 -12.29 3.91 16.80
N VAL A 289 -13.13 2.88 16.56
CA VAL A 289 -14.40 3.02 15.82
C VAL A 289 -15.32 4.01 16.50
N GLU A 290 -15.51 3.88 17.82
CA GLU A 290 -16.34 4.81 18.61
C GLU A 290 -15.77 6.23 18.61
N GLY A 291 -14.45 6.38 18.64
CA GLY A 291 -13.76 7.66 18.49
C GLY A 291 -14.06 8.33 17.16
N SER A 292 -14.03 7.56 16.06
CA SER A 292 -14.38 8.02 14.73
C SER A 292 -15.85 8.44 14.64
N PHE A 293 -16.76 7.70 15.22
CA PHE A 293 -18.17 8.06 15.29
C PHE A 293 -18.40 9.38 16.05
N ARG A 294 -17.74 9.56 17.20
CA ARG A 294 -17.81 10.83 17.96
C ARG A 294 -17.27 12.01 17.15
N PHE A 295 -16.21 11.80 16.35
CA PHE A 295 -15.66 12.87 15.51
C PHE A 295 -16.64 13.28 14.40
N LEU A 296 -17.29 12.35 13.72
CA LEU A 296 -18.32 12.66 12.71
C LEU A 296 -19.50 13.45 13.33
N ASN A 297 -19.92 13.08 14.54
CA ASN A 297 -20.95 13.84 15.29
C ASN A 297 -20.47 15.25 15.64
N ARG A 298 -19.18 15.47 15.90
CA ARG A 298 -18.63 16.82 16.12
C ARG A 298 -18.68 17.66 14.85
N ILE A 299 -18.37 17.09 13.69
CA ILE A 299 -18.50 17.80 12.39
C ILE A 299 -19.94 18.20 12.18
N TRP A 300 -20.87 17.28 12.35
CA TRP A 300 -22.31 17.59 12.22
C TRP A 300 -22.73 18.77 13.10
N ARG A 301 -22.38 18.70 14.38
CA ARG A 301 -22.75 19.75 15.36
C ARG A 301 -22.13 21.11 15.07
N ILE A 302 -20.88 21.17 14.58
CA ILE A 302 -20.26 22.47 14.28
C ILE A 302 -20.89 23.11 13.04
N VAL A 303 -21.25 22.33 12.03
CA VAL A 303 -21.98 22.83 10.85
C VAL A 303 -23.34 23.35 11.27
N GLN A 304 -24.10 22.60 12.08
CA GLN A 304 -25.39 23.08 12.62
C GLN A 304 -25.25 24.34 13.47
N ALA A 305 -24.18 24.46 14.25
CA ALA A 305 -23.95 25.65 15.07
C ALA A 305 -23.76 26.93 14.24
N PHE A 306 -23.31 26.82 13.00
CA PHE A 306 -23.16 27.92 12.06
C PHE A 306 -24.27 27.99 11.01
N GLU A 307 -25.34 27.21 11.13
CA GLU A 307 -26.42 27.12 10.13
C GLU A 307 -26.98 28.51 9.74
N ALA A 308 -27.26 29.38 10.73
CA ALA A 308 -27.76 30.75 10.49
C ALA A 308 -26.74 31.64 9.77
N VAL A 309 -25.44 31.41 9.95
CA VAL A 309 -24.37 32.12 9.25
C VAL A 309 -24.23 31.59 7.83
N LEU A 310 -24.23 30.30 7.64
CA LEU A 310 -24.15 29.64 6.31
C LEU A 310 -25.36 29.97 5.42
N ALA A 311 -26.56 30.12 6.02
CA ALA A 311 -27.76 30.50 5.31
C ALA A 311 -27.67 31.87 4.65
N GLN A 312 -26.76 32.76 5.07
CA GLN A 312 -26.51 34.05 4.44
C GLN A 312 -25.82 33.94 3.08
N LYS A 313 -25.19 32.77 2.78
CA LYS A 313 -24.47 32.46 1.53
C LYS A 313 -23.44 33.52 1.12
N VAL A 314 -22.71 34.05 2.10
CA VAL A 314 -21.63 35.02 1.87
C VAL A 314 -20.39 34.23 1.46
N THR A 315 -19.99 34.38 0.19
CA THR A 315 -18.85 33.65 -0.40
C THR A 315 -17.55 34.47 -0.45
N GLU A 316 -17.64 35.77 -0.22
CA GLU A 316 -16.51 36.70 -0.27
C GLU A 316 -16.42 37.51 1.02
N TYR A 317 -15.21 37.85 1.46
CA TYR A 317 -14.97 38.70 2.60
C TYR A 317 -13.67 39.49 2.46
N ASP A 318 -13.56 40.62 3.19
CA ASP A 318 -12.38 41.49 3.12
C ASP A 318 -11.21 40.91 3.94
N HIS A 319 -10.18 40.41 3.24
CA HIS A 319 -8.98 39.84 3.84
C HIS A 319 -8.10 40.90 4.54
N SER A 320 -8.28 42.18 4.27
CA SER A 320 -7.49 43.26 4.87
C SER A 320 -8.03 43.72 6.24
N ASN A 321 -9.27 43.33 6.58
CA ASN A 321 -9.95 43.76 7.80
C ASN A 321 -10.42 42.56 8.64
N LEU A 322 -9.49 41.68 8.97
CA LEU A 322 -9.74 40.49 9.77
C LEU A 322 -9.38 40.69 11.24
N SER A 323 -10.24 40.24 12.14
CA SER A 323 -9.88 40.12 13.56
C SER A 323 -8.77 39.09 13.78
N GLU A 324 -8.11 39.08 14.94
CA GLU A 324 -7.09 38.06 15.24
C GLU A 324 -7.68 36.64 15.20
N ALA A 325 -8.92 36.46 15.68
CA ALA A 325 -9.60 35.16 15.60
C ALA A 325 -9.85 34.72 14.13
N ASP A 326 -10.23 35.69 13.25
CA ASP A 326 -10.41 35.41 11.83
C ASP A 326 -9.09 35.02 11.16
N LYS A 327 -8.01 35.76 11.43
CA LYS A 327 -6.66 35.43 10.90
C LYS A 327 -6.20 34.06 11.33
N ASP A 328 -6.40 33.69 12.59
CA ASP A 328 -6.01 32.40 13.14
C ASP A 328 -6.80 31.26 12.47
N LEU A 329 -8.13 31.39 12.35
CA LEU A 329 -8.95 30.38 11.68
C LEU A 329 -8.56 30.26 10.21
N ARG A 330 -8.39 31.38 9.48
CA ARG A 330 -8.00 31.40 8.08
C ARG A 330 -6.64 30.72 7.87
N ARG A 331 -5.68 30.99 8.73
CA ARG A 331 -4.36 30.38 8.68
C ARG A 331 -4.42 28.85 8.91
N VAL A 332 -5.22 28.40 9.90
CA VAL A 332 -5.42 26.96 10.15
C VAL A 332 -6.12 26.29 8.95
N LEU A 333 -7.11 26.95 8.36
CA LEU A 333 -7.81 26.44 7.17
C LEU A 333 -6.82 26.19 6.02
N HIS A 334 -6.10 27.23 5.59
CA HIS A 334 -5.20 27.10 4.44
C HIS A 334 -3.98 26.22 4.71
N SER A 335 -3.48 26.19 5.94
CA SER A 335 -2.47 25.22 6.37
C SER A 335 -3.00 23.80 6.29
N SER A 336 -4.28 23.59 6.64
CA SER A 336 -4.93 22.27 6.55
C SER A 336 -5.12 21.85 5.08
N ILE A 337 -5.60 22.76 4.22
CA ILE A 337 -5.73 22.47 2.78
C ILE A 337 -4.38 22.03 2.21
N LYS A 338 -3.32 22.82 2.44
CA LYS A 338 -1.97 22.51 1.95
C LYS A 338 -1.47 21.15 2.43
N LYS A 339 -1.63 20.87 3.72
CA LYS A 339 -1.13 19.63 4.33
C LYS A 339 -1.94 18.42 3.91
N VAL A 340 -3.26 18.51 3.88
CA VAL A 340 -4.14 17.41 3.45
C VAL A 340 -3.90 17.07 1.99
N THR A 341 -3.78 18.08 1.12
CA THR A 341 -3.44 17.88 -0.30
C THR A 341 -2.13 17.12 -0.46
N ASN A 342 -1.06 17.60 0.20
CA ASN A 342 0.25 16.94 0.14
C ASN A 342 0.23 15.51 0.70
N ASP A 343 -0.47 15.26 1.80
CA ASP A 343 -0.55 13.95 2.43
C ASP A 343 -1.27 12.92 1.54
N ILE A 344 -2.28 13.37 0.77
CA ILE A 344 -3.01 12.52 -0.17
C ILE A 344 -2.21 12.29 -1.46
N GLU A 345 -1.73 13.37 -2.10
CA GLU A 345 -1.07 13.28 -3.42
C GLU A 345 0.26 12.51 -3.39
N THR A 346 1.07 12.74 -2.36
CA THR A 346 2.46 12.25 -2.41
C THR A 346 2.66 10.90 -1.77
N ARG A 347 1.87 10.52 -0.76
CA ARG A 347 2.18 9.37 0.10
C ARG A 347 0.98 8.55 0.56
N PHE A 348 -0.24 8.91 0.19
CA PHE A 348 -1.46 8.29 0.73
C PHE A 348 -1.48 8.24 2.29
N ASN A 349 -0.97 9.29 2.93
CA ASN A 349 -0.94 9.42 4.40
C ASN A 349 -2.32 9.83 4.93
N PHE A 350 -3.32 9.00 4.73
CA PHE A 350 -4.71 9.30 5.08
C PHE A 350 -4.91 9.60 6.58
N ASN A 351 -4.18 8.90 7.43
CA ASN A 351 -4.24 9.11 8.88
C ASN A 351 -3.78 10.51 9.30
N THR A 352 -2.73 11.06 8.68
CA THR A 352 -2.26 12.42 8.95
C THR A 352 -3.17 13.48 8.33
N ALA A 353 -3.72 13.22 7.15
CA ALA A 353 -4.75 14.07 6.55
C ALA A 353 -5.99 14.18 7.46
N ILE A 354 -6.49 13.06 7.98
CA ILE A 354 -7.63 13.06 8.92
C ILE A 354 -7.28 13.79 10.22
N SER A 355 -6.09 13.59 10.79
CA SER A 355 -5.63 14.33 11.96
C SER A 355 -5.64 15.84 11.74
N THR A 356 -5.19 16.29 10.57
CA THR A 356 -5.17 17.69 10.19
C THR A 356 -6.59 18.27 10.10
N MET A 357 -7.52 17.51 9.52
CA MET A 357 -8.94 17.92 9.48
C MET A 357 -9.57 17.94 10.89
N MET A 358 -9.13 17.08 11.81
CA MET A 358 -9.52 17.15 13.24
C MET A 358 -9.01 18.44 13.90
N GLU A 359 -7.80 18.90 13.57
CA GLU A 359 -7.25 20.18 14.04
C GLU A 359 -8.08 21.36 13.50
N LEU A 360 -8.49 21.33 12.23
CA LEU A 360 -9.38 22.36 11.66
C LEU A 360 -10.76 22.39 12.35
N VAL A 361 -11.34 21.22 12.65
CA VAL A 361 -12.58 21.14 13.44
C VAL A 361 -12.40 21.74 14.82
N ASN A 362 -11.27 21.48 15.49
CA ASN A 362 -10.96 22.11 16.78
C ASN A 362 -10.84 23.63 16.66
N ALA A 363 -10.22 24.14 15.61
CA ALA A 363 -10.12 25.57 15.35
C ALA A 363 -11.49 26.21 15.12
N LEU A 364 -12.40 25.55 14.40
CA LEU A 364 -13.79 26.02 14.24
C LEU A 364 -14.54 26.11 15.56
N TYR A 365 -14.35 25.13 16.47
CA TYR A 365 -14.93 25.20 17.82
C TYR A 365 -14.33 26.35 18.64
N ALA A 366 -13.00 26.51 18.60
CA ALA A 366 -12.34 27.62 19.29
C ALA A 366 -12.79 28.99 18.77
N TYR A 367 -12.91 29.12 17.44
CA TYR A 367 -13.40 30.31 16.79
C TYR A 367 -14.83 30.65 17.22
N LYS A 368 -15.72 29.66 17.26
CA LYS A 368 -17.10 29.83 17.73
C LYS A 368 -17.19 30.45 19.12
N GLU A 369 -16.29 30.07 20.02
CA GLU A 369 -16.25 30.59 21.40
C GLU A 369 -15.61 31.99 21.48
N ALA A 370 -14.62 32.27 20.58
CA ALA A 370 -13.87 33.53 20.62
C ALA A 370 -14.54 34.67 19.86
N ALA A 371 -15.17 34.39 18.72
CA ALA A 371 -15.75 35.37 17.82
C ALA A 371 -17.13 35.82 18.33
N LYS A 372 -17.26 37.08 18.71
CA LYS A 372 -18.57 37.69 19.13
C LYS A 372 -19.50 37.80 17.94
N GLU A 373 -18.97 38.21 16.80
CA GLU A 373 -19.64 38.33 15.51
C GLU A 373 -18.82 37.52 14.49
N PRO A 374 -19.23 36.29 14.15
CA PRO A 374 -18.52 35.47 13.19
C PRO A 374 -18.47 36.10 11.80
N ASN A 375 -17.30 36.09 11.14
CA ASN A 375 -17.15 36.48 9.76
C ASN A 375 -17.85 35.44 8.86
N ALA A 376 -18.97 35.86 8.24
CA ALA A 376 -19.82 34.92 7.49
C ALA A 376 -19.11 34.32 6.27
N GLY A 377 -18.31 35.10 5.54
CA GLY A 377 -17.56 34.62 4.40
C GLY A 377 -16.48 33.61 4.78
N LEU A 378 -15.72 33.92 5.83
CA LEU A 378 -14.69 32.98 6.33
C LEU A 378 -15.31 31.67 6.84
N ILE A 379 -16.44 31.71 7.55
CA ILE A 379 -17.13 30.50 8.01
C ILE A 379 -17.66 29.69 6.83
N TYR A 380 -18.21 30.36 5.81
CA TYR A 380 -18.68 29.67 4.63
C TYR A 380 -17.53 28.95 3.90
N GLU A 381 -16.40 29.61 3.69
CA GLU A 381 -15.18 29.04 3.13
C GLU A 381 -14.69 27.86 3.96
N ALA A 382 -14.47 28.05 5.27
CA ALA A 382 -13.88 27.05 6.16
C ALA A 382 -14.72 25.77 6.26
N ILE A 383 -16.04 25.89 6.33
CA ILE A 383 -16.95 24.74 6.41
C ILE A 383 -17.08 24.07 5.04
N SER A 384 -17.21 24.84 3.96
CA SER A 384 -17.27 24.28 2.59
C SER A 384 -16.02 23.47 2.26
N ASP A 385 -14.85 24.01 2.56
CA ASP A 385 -13.57 23.35 2.26
C ASP A 385 -13.30 22.17 3.20
N LEU A 386 -13.69 22.23 4.47
CA LEU A 386 -13.68 21.07 5.36
C LEU A 386 -14.53 19.93 4.80
N ILE A 387 -15.76 20.22 4.35
CA ILE A 387 -16.67 19.21 3.79
C ILE A 387 -16.07 18.61 2.51
N LYS A 388 -15.51 19.44 1.61
CA LYS A 388 -14.82 18.97 0.39
C LYS A 388 -13.63 18.06 0.73
N MET A 389 -12.75 18.48 1.66
CA MET A 389 -11.59 17.66 2.07
C MET A 389 -12.00 16.34 2.73
N MET A 390 -13.11 16.33 3.46
CA MET A 390 -13.63 15.13 4.11
C MET A 390 -14.35 14.18 3.16
N SER A 391 -14.85 14.66 2.02
CA SER A 391 -15.73 13.89 1.12
C SER A 391 -15.13 12.58 0.60
N PRO A 392 -13.83 12.45 0.28
CA PRO A 392 -13.25 11.18 -0.12
C PRO A 392 -13.22 10.12 1.00
N PHE A 393 -13.23 10.56 2.25
CA PHE A 393 -13.16 9.68 3.43
C PHE A 393 -14.55 9.26 3.90
N VAL A 394 -15.51 10.18 3.96
CA VAL A 394 -16.83 10.01 4.58
C VAL A 394 -17.93 10.61 3.71
N GLN A 395 -18.14 10.00 2.57
CA GLN A 395 -18.93 10.53 1.47
C GLN A 395 -20.41 10.81 1.81
N HIS A 396 -21.04 10.04 2.68
CA HIS A 396 -22.47 10.19 2.93
C HIS A 396 -22.77 11.37 3.84
N ILE A 397 -22.06 11.51 4.95
CA ILE A 397 -22.24 12.66 5.86
C ILE A 397 -21.87 13.98 5.19
N THR A 398 -20.82 13.97 4.35
CA THR A 398 -20.39 15.19 3.64
C THR A 398 -21.38 15.61 2.60
N GLU A 399 -21.98 14.69 1.86
CA GLU A 399 -23.04 14.98 0.90
C GLU A 399 -24.29 15.55 1.60
N GLU A 400 -24.68 14.96 2.73
CA GLU A 400 -25.83 15.43 3.50
C GLU A 400 -25.58 16.83 4.07
N LEU A 401 -24.39 17.09 4.62
CA LEU A 401 -24.02 18.42 5.11
C LEU A 401 -23.91 19.46 3.99
N TRP A 402 -23.39 19.07 2.83
CA TRP A 402 -23.28 19.95 1.67
C TRP A 402 -24.66 20.39 1.19
N ARG A 403 -25.55 19.44 0.94
CA ARG A 403 -26.91 19.73 0.47
C ARG A 403 -27.75 20.44 1.51
N GLY A 404 -27.56 20.14 2.77
CA GLY A 404 -28.30 20.75 3.86
C GLY A 404 -27.87 22.19 4.20
N ALA A 405 -26.58 22.49 4.15
CA ALA A 405 -26.03 23.73 4.67
C ALA A 405 -25.37 24.65 3.63
N ILE A 406 -24.84 24.09 2.54
CA ILE A 406 -24.06 24.85 1.55
C ILE A 406 -24.88 25.06 0.27
N ASP A 407 -25.18 23.97 -0.46
CA ASP A 407 -25.96 24.07 -1.71
C ASP A 407 -26.80 22.82 -1.95
N ALA A 408 -28.12 22.98 -1.86
CA ALA A 408 -29.09 21.90 -2.04
C ALA A 408 -29.15 21.36 -3.49
N ASN A 409 -28.64 22.10 -4.47
CA ASN A 409 -28.78 21.78 -5.89
C ASN A 409 -27.54 21.13 -6.50
N SER A 410 -26.42 21.07 -5.77
CA SER A 410 -25.18 20.44 -6.22
C SER A 410 -24.73 19.33 -5.29
N SER A 411 -23.85 18.44 -5.78
CA SER A 411 -23.21 17.42 -4.97
C SER A 411 -21.81 17.88 -4.54
N VAL A 412 -21.39 17.54 -3.32
CA VAL A 412 -20.00 17.78 -2.88
C VAL A 412 -19.00 17.03 -3.74
N HIS A 413 -19.40 15.88 -4.29
CA HIS A 413 -18.56 15.03 -5.15
C HIS A 413 -18.28 15.62 -6.54
N GLU A 414 -19.03 16.65 -6.93
CA GLU A 414 -18.85 17.40 -8.19
C GLU A 414 -18.02 18.67 -7.98
N GLN A 415 -17.64 18.99 -6.74
CA GLN A 415 -16.91 20.21 -6.43
C GLN A 415 -15.41 20.04 -6.68
N SER A 416 -14.77 21.13 -7.08
CA SER A 416 -13.32 21.18 -7.18
C SER A 416 -12.66 21.09 -5.79
N TRP A 417 -11.48 20.47 -5.75
CA TRP A 417 -10.66 20.44 -4.54
C TRP A 417 -10.28 21.85 -4.11
N PRO A 418 -10.27 22.17 -2.80
CA PRO A 418 -9.96 23.51 -2.32
C PRO A 418 -8.49 23.89 -2.58
N GLU A 419 -8.27 25.14 -2.94
CA GLU A 419 -6.94 25.70 -3.20
C GLU A 419 -6.39 26.43 -1.97
N CYS A 420 -5.09 26.29 -1.71
CA CYS A 420 -4.43 26.97 -0.61
C CYS A 420 -4.09 28.41 -0.99
N ASP A 421 -4.55 29.39 -0.22
CA ASP A 421 -4.04 30.75 -0.28
C ASP A 421 -2.77 30.89 0.55
N GLU A 422 -1.62 31.02 -0.11
CA GLU A 422 -0.31 31.15 0.54
C GLU A 422 -0.20 32.45 1.38
N GLU A 423 -0.95 33.52 1.05
CA GLU A 423 -0.97 34.75 1.84
C GLU A 423 -1.60 34.51 3.22
N ALA A 424 -2.57 33.59 3.32
CA ALA A 424 -3.17 33.20 4.58
C ALA A 424 -2.20 32.52 5.56
N LEU A 425 -1.11 31.95 5.04
CA LEU A 425 -0.09 31.28 5.83
C LEU A 425 0.92 32.23 6.44
N LYS A 426 0.99 33.48 5.99
CA LYS A 426 1.89 34.49 6.55
C LYS A 426 1.50 34.78 7.98
N VAL A 427 2.47 34.78 8.85
CA VAL A 427 2.32 35.06 10.28
C VAL A 427 2.94 36.43 10.53
N ASP A 428 2.18 37.36 11.08
CA ASP A 428 2.71 38.69 11.43
C ASP A 428 3.76 38.59 12.54
N ASN A 429 3.54 37.65 13.49
CA ASN A 429 4.41 37.45 14.66
C ASN A 429 4.73 35.97 14.87
N VAL A 430 5.92 35.66 15.33
CA VAL A 430 6.37 34.32 15.71
C VAL A 430 6.93 34.32 17.14
N GLU A 431 6.65 33.25 17.89
CA GLU A 431 7.25 33.04 19.19
C GLU A 431 8.65 32.44 19.01
N ILE A 432 9.67 33.14 19.48
CA ILE A 432 11.04 32.63 19.51
C ILE A 432 11.47 32.24 20.93
N VAL A 433 12.31 31.21 21.03
CA VAL A 433 12.87 30.77 22.29
C VAL A 433 14.18 31.49 22.56
N LEU A 434 14.29 32.13 23.73
CA LEU A 434 15.51 32.76 24.19
C LEU A 434 16.32 31.77 25.05
N GLN A 435 17.58 31.60 24.71
CA GLN A 435 18.50 30.72 25.42
C GLN A 435 19.76 31.46 25.87
N VAL A 436 20.29 31.09 27.02
CA VAL A 436 21.60 31.47 27.49
C VAL A 436 22.41 30.19 27.77
N ASN A 437 23.53 30.03 27.05
CA ASN A 437 24.36 28.83 27.11
C ASN A 437 23.58 27.53 26.88
N GLY A 438 22.65 27.53 25.88
CA GLY A 438 21.80 26.38 25.49
C GLY A 438 20.66 26.09 26.42
N LYS A 439 20.47 26.84 27.52
CA LYS A 439 19.33 26.67 28.43
C LYS A 439 18.23 27.69 28.14
N VAL A 440 17.00 27.27 28.01
CA VAL A 440 15.85 28.15 27.79
C VAL A 440 15.70 29.10 28.98
N ARG A 441 15.58 30.42 28.69
CA ARG A 441 15.46 31.49 29.67
C ARG A 441 14.25 32.38 29.46
N GLY A 442 13.63 32.30 28.31
CA GLY A 442 12.44 33.04 27.99
C GLY A 442 11.86 32.64 26.65
N ARG A 443 10.68 33.19 26.36
CA ARG A 443 10.01 33.14 25.07
C ARG A 443 9.54 34.54 24.73
N LEU A 444 9.64 34.94 23.51
CA LEU A 444 9.28 36.29 23.10
C LEU A 444 8.57 36.24 21.73
N THR A 445 7.48 36.97 21.64
CA THR A 445 6.78 37.18 20.37
C THR A 445 7.46 38.32 19.61
N VAL A 446 7.88 38.05 18.39
CA VAL A 446 8.59 39.00 17.53
C VAL A 446 7.97 39.02 16.14
N PRO A 447 8.09 40.11 15.36
CA PRO A 447 7.66 40.10 13.97
C PRO A 447 8.32 38.96 13.18
N ALA A 448 7.54 38.25 12.35
CA ALA A 448 8.02 37.10 11.59
C ALA A 448 9.14 37.49 10.62
N GLU A 449 9.10 38.70 10.08
CA GLU A 449 10.07 39.26 9.17
C GLU A 449 11.27 39.91 9.87
N ALA A 450 11.35 39.83 11.22
CA ALA A 450 12.45 40.44 11.97
C ALA A 450 13.80 39.92 11.51
N THR A 451 14.67 40.82 11.16
CA THR A 451 16.02 40.51 10.74
C THR A 451 16.83 39.88 11.88
N LYS A 452 17.90 39.20 11.53
CA LYS A 452 18.81 38.60 12.53
C LYS A 452 19.34 39.63 13.52
N GLU A 453 19.67 40.80 13.05
CA GLU A 453 20.19 41.94 13.82
C GLU A 453 19.10 42.47 14.80
N GLU A 454 17.86 42.53 14.36
CA GLU A 454 16.74 42.94 15.23
C GLU A 454 16.45 41.89 16.29
N LEU A 455 16.43 40.61 15.92
CA LEU A 455 16.24 39.50 16.85
C LEU A 455 17.32 39.41 17.92
N GLU A 456 18.60 39.64 17.53
CA GLU A 456 19.74 39.72 18.47
C GLU A 456 19.55 40.89 19.45
N LYS A 457 19.14 42.06 18.94
CA LYS A 457 18.91 43.26 19.74
C LYS A 457 17.76 43.09 20.74
N ILE A 458 16.65 42.52 20.28
CA ILE A 458 15.48 42.23 21.11
C ILE A 458 15.84 41.21 22.19
N ALA A 459 16.50 40.11 21.81
CA ALA A 459 16.94 39.08 22.73
C ALA A 459 17.92 39.57 23.81
N MET A 460 18.83 40.46 23.41
CA MET A 460 19.75 41.10 24.34
C MET A 460 19.09 42.09 25.28
N ALA A 461 17.95 42.67 24.92
CA ALA A 461 17.19 43.59 25.76
C ALA A 461 16.24 42.88 26.76
N ASP A 462 16.02 41.58 26.59
CA ASP A 462 15.11 40.80 27.48
C ASP A 462 15.67 40.70 28.90
N ALA A 463 14.82 41.04 29.87
CA ALA A 463 15.22 41.11 31.27
C ALA A 463 15.69 39.76 31.88
N ASN A 464 15.04 38.65 31.46
CA ASN A 464 15.44 37.31 31.91
C ASN A 464 16.77 36.89 31.32
N VAL A 465 16.99 37.22 30.06
CA VAL A 465 18.28 36.98 29.37
C VAL A 465 19.37 37.75 30.09
N GLN A 466 19.18 39.04 30.37
CA GLN A 466 20.14 39.90 31.07
C GLN A 466 20.44 39.38 32.47
N ALA A 467 19.44 38.99 33.23
CA ALA A 467 19.62 38.42 34.56
C ALA A 467 20.45 37.13 34.58
N HIS A 468 20.40 36.36 33.48
CA HIS A 468 21.19 35.13 33.36
C HIS A 468 22.56 35.29 32.69
N ILE A 469 22.81 36.40 31.99
CA ILE A 469 24.13 36.81 31.53
C ILE A 469 24.93 37.37 32.74
N GLY A 470 24.31 38.23 33.55
CA GLY A 470 24.98 38.88 34.67
C GLY A 470 26.24 39.61 34.22
N ASP A 471 27.36 39.40 34.94
CA ASP A 471 28.67 40.00 34.63
C ASP A 471 29.44 39.23 33.56
N ALA A 472 28.90 38.17 32.95
CA ALA A 472 29.58 37.37 31.91
C ALA A 472 29.68 38.12 30.59
N THR A 473 30.79 37.92 29.90
CA THR A 473 31.02 38.52 28.58
C THR A 473 30.36 37.71 27.47
N VAL A 474 29.47 38.34 26.69
CA VAL A 474 28.87 37.70 25.52
C VAL A 474 29.89 37.45 24.44
N ARG A 475 30.11 36.19 24.09
CA ARG A 475 31.08 35.77 23.08
C ARG A 475 30.47 35.61 21.69
N LYS A 476 29.24 35.14 21.65
CA LYS A 476 28.52 34.84 20.40
C LYS A 476 27.01 34.82 20.61
N VAL A 477 26.27 35.37 19.66
CA VAL A 477 24.84 35.21 19.54
C VAL A 477 24.54 34.33 18.34
N ILE A 478 23.78 33.25 18.54
CA ILE A 478 23.35 32.31 17.50
C ILE A 478 21.86 32.52 17.32
N CYS A 479 21.50 33.12 16.21
CA CYS A 479 20.15 33.39 15.82
C CYS A 479 19.68 32.40 14.74
N VAL A 480 18.57 31.71 15.01
CA VAL A 480 17.84 30.91 14.01
C VAL A 480 16.50 31.62 13.82
N PRO A 481 16.33 32.36 12.71
CA PRO A 481 15.13 33.14 12.45
C PRO A 481 13.83 32.30 12.63
N GLY A 482 12.83 32.90 13.26
CA GLY A 482 11.56 32.23 13.52
C GLY A 482 11.58 31.09 14.54
N ARG A 483 12.72 30.78 15.19
CA ARG A 483 12.81 29.64 16.13
C ARG A 483 13.45 29.97 17.46
N LEU A 484 14.67 30.46 17.46
CA LEU A 484 15.40 30.71 18.72
C LEU A 484 16.56 31.70 18.54
N VAL A 485 16.91 32.38 19.65
CA VAL A 485 18.14 33.08 19.82
C VAL A 485 18.88 32.49 21.02
N ASN A 486 20.10 31.99 20.80
CA ASN A 486 20.96 31.47 21.87
C ASN A 486 22.18 32.35 22.08
N ILE A 487 22.34 32.90 23.28
CA ILE A 487 23.42 33.78 23.68
C ILE A 487 24.45 32.94 24.43
N VAL A 488 25.68 32.94 23.90
CA VAL A 488 26.81 32.26 24.53
C VAL A 488 27.61 33.29 25.31
N ALA A 489 27.56 33.20 26.64
CA ALA A 489 28.26 34.10 27.57
C ALA A 489 29.18 33.29 28.49
N LYS A 490 30.39 33.86 28.75
CA LYS A 490 31.38 33.25 29.65
C LYS A 490 32.08 34.31 30.46
#